data_84efee0cea89ec00c55929631245ef12
#
_entry.id   84efee0cea89ec00c55929631245ef12
#
_cell.length_a   1.000
_cell.length_b   1.000
_cell.length_c   1.000
_cell.angle_alpha   90.00
_cell.angle_beta   90.00
_cell.angle_gamma   90.00
#
_symmetry.space_group_name_H-M   'P 1'
#
loop_
_entity.id
_entity.type
_entity.pdbx_description
1 polymer ?
#
loop_
_entity_poly.entity_id
_entity_poly.type
_entity_poly.pdbx_seq_one_letter_code
_entity_poly.pdbx_strand_id
1 'polypeptide(L)'
;MNEFVIKDGGARTEFASGMVRDTAEGKIDWELVFNGPMLERWAIHLTKGNAKYPDPEPGKANWQRASGIEELVRFRKAACRHFAQAMRGDTDEDHFAAVFFNLNGMAYVDGLLHRDTAPQVKKLH
;
A
#
# COMPACT_ATOMS: atom_id res chain seq x y z
N MET A 1 -2.62 23.64 14.19
CA MET A 1 -1.77 23.36 13.03
C MET A 1 -0.53 22.63 13.49
N ASN A 2 -0.23 21.49 12.89
CA ASN A 2 0.95 20.73 13.29
C ASN A 2 2.22 21.40 12.76
N GLU A 3 3.19 21.54 13.62
CA GLU A 3 4.51 21.99 13.18
C GLU A 3 5.28 20.81 12.59
N PHE A 4 5.86 21.02 11.43
CA PHE A 4 6.72 20.03 10.82
C PHE A 4 8.12 20.14 11.41
N VAL A 5 8.67 19.01 11.79
CA VAL A 5 10.02 18.93 12.36
C VAL A 5 10.96 18.39 11.29
N ILE A 6 12.10 19.08 11.14
CA ILE A 6 13.17 18.60 10.27
C ILE A 6 14.08 17.73 11.11
N LYS A 7 14.04 16.42 10.85
CA LYS A 7 14.85 15.46 11.61
C LYS A 7 16.28 15.43 11.07
N ASP A 8 17.22 15.25 11.98
CA ASP A 8 18.61 15.06 11.61
C ASP A 8 18.90 13.56 11.45
N GLY A 9 19.33 13.15 10.26
CA GLY A 9 19.71 11.78 9.99
C GLY A 9 21.14 11.42 10.43
N GLY A 10 21.90 12.37 10.92
CA GLY A 10 23.26 12.19 11.40
C GLY A 10 24.31 12.22 10.30
N ALA A 11 24.37 11.17 9.47
CA ALA A 11 25.31 11.11 8.35
C ALA A 11 24.93 12.05 7.23
N ARG A 12 25.93 12.57 6.54
CA ARG A 12 25.75 13.55 5.45
C ARG A 12 26.33 13.03 4.14
N THR A 13 25.70 13.42 3.03
CA THR A 13 26.24 13.28 1.69
C THR A 13 26.51 14.69 1.16
N GLU A 14 27.73 14.91 0.66
CA GLU A 14 28.07 16.15 -0.03
C GLU A 14 28.10 15.90 -1.54
N PHE A 15 27.36 16.74 -2.26
CA PHE A 15 27.29 16.66 -3.71
C PHE A 15 28.39 17.51 -4.34
N ALA A 16 28.68 17.28 -5.63
CA ALA A 16 29.70 18.04 -6.37
C ALA A 16 29.44 19.54 -6.36
N SER A 17 28.18 19.96 -6.23
CA SER A 17 27.78 21.36 -6.13
C SER A 17 28.09 21.99 -4.77
N GLY A 18 28.46 21.19 -3.79
CA GLY A 18 28.61 21.63 -2.40
C GLY A 18 27.36 21.49 -1.56
N MET A 19 26.21 21.10 -2.16
CA MET A 19 25.00 20.85 -1.41
C MET A 19 25.20 19.64 -0.51
N VAL A 20 24.71 19.74 0.72
CA VAL A 20 24.81 18.67 1.71
C VAL A 20 23.41 18.21 2.12
N ARG A 21 23.23 16.91 2.18
CA ARG A 21 21.98 16.30 2.64
C ARG A 21 22.28 15.09 3.53
N ASP A 22 21.29 14.67 4.32
CA ASP A 22 21.37 13.41 5.02
C ASP A 22 21.57 12.28 4.01
N THR A 23 22.35 11.25 4.40
CA THR A 23 22.57 10.12 3.50
C THR A 23 21.27 9.38 3.20
N ALA A 24 21.17 8.84 1.98
CA ALA A 24 20.06 7.99 1.58
C ALA A 24 20.21 6.55 2.12
N GLU A 25 21.39 6.18 2.63
CA GLU A 25 21.64 4.83 3.13
C GLU A 25 20.65 4.47 4.25
N GLY A 26 20.07 3.28 4.18
CA GLY A 26 19.10 2.78 5.13
C GLY A 26 17.67 3.31 4.96
N LYS A 27 17.43 4.17 3.99
CA LYS A 27 16.10 4.66 3.68
C LYS A 27 15.43 3.78 2.65
N ILE A 28 14.09 3.68 2.75
CA ILE A 28 13.31 2.95 1.74
C ILE A 28 13.37 3.73 0.42
N ASP A 29 13.71 3.04 -0.66
CA ASP A 29 13.69 3.61 -1.99
C ASP A 29 12.32 3.42 -2.62
N TRP A 30 11.47 4.42 -2.49
CA TRP A 30 10.11 4.39 -2.99
C TRP A 30 10.02 4.40 -4.52
N GLU A 31 11.07 4.82 -5.22
CA GLU A 31 11.06 4.82 -6.69
C GLU A 31 10.97 3.41 -7.27
N LEU A 32 11.44 2.40 -6.53
CA LEU A 32 11.42 1.03 -7.00
C LEU A 32 10.01 0.51 -7.30
N VAL A 33 8.97 1.05 -6.63
CA VAL A 33 7.59 0.63 -6.89
C VAL A 33 7.06 1.08 -8.23
N PHE A 34 7.70 2.06 -8.88
CA PHE A 34 7.32 2.53 -10.21
C PHE A 34 7.83 1.61 -11.32
N ASN A 35 8.70 0.66 -11.00
CA ASN A 35 9.17 -0.31 -11.97
C ASN A 35 8.07 -1.35 -12.23
N GLY A 36 7.75 -1.56 -13.49
CA GLY A 36 6.68 -2.47 -13.89
C GLY A 36 5.30 -1.80 -13.85
N PRO A 37 4.25 -2.54 -14.24
CA PRO A 37 2.92 -1.97 -14.50
C PRO A 37 1.99 -1.91 -13.29
N MET A 38 2.34 -2.53 -12.16
CA MET A 38 1.35 -2.81 -11.11
C MET A 38 0.89 -1.57 -10.35
N LEU A 39 1.75 -0.57 -10.16
CA LEU A 39 1.35 0.64 -9.46
C LEU A 39 0.19 1.34 -10.18
N GLU A 40 0.32 1.53 -11.49
CA GLU A 40 -0.73 2.15 -12.31
C GLU A 40 -1.99 1.30 -12.34
N ARG A 41 -1.83 0.00 -12.54
CA ARG A 41 -2.97 -0.94 -12.61
C ARG A 41 -3.75 -0.95 -11.30
N TRP A 42 -3.05 -0.92 -10.17
CA TRP A 42 -3.70 -0.82 -8.86
C TRP A 42 -4.41 0.52 -8.68
N ALA A 43 -3.79 1.62 -9.09
CA ALA A 43 -4.42 2.94 -9.05
C ALA A 43 -5.71 2.98 -9.89
N ILE A 44 -5.69 2.38 -11.09
CA ILE A 44 -6.88 2.27 -11.94
C ILE A 44 -7.97 1.46 -11.24
N HIS A 45 -7.60 0.34 -10.63
CA HIS A 45 -8.56 -0.51 -9.89
C HIS A 45 -9.22 0.25 -8.75
N LEU A 46 -8.44 0.99 -7.96
CA LEU A 46 -8.95 1.81 -6.87
C LEU A 46 -9.88 2.92 -7.38
N THR A 47 -9.52 3.54 -8.50
CA THR A 47 -10.33 4.60 -9.11
C THR A 47 -11.70 4.07 -9.54
N LYS A 48 -11.72 2.91 -10.20
CA LYS A 48 -12.96 2.26 -10.62
C LYS A 48 -13.80 1.81 -9.42
N GLY A 49 -13.15 1.27 -8.39
CA GLY A 49 -13.82 0.86 -7.17
C GLY A 49 -14.45 2.04 -6.45
N ASN A 50 -13.77 3.18 -6.41
CA ASN A 50 -14.31 4.39 -5.79
C ASN A 50 -15.51 4.95 -6.56
N ALA A 51 -15.52 4.83 -7.88
CA ALA A 51 -16.68 5.21 -8.69
C ALA A 51 -17.88 4.31 -8.41
N LYS A 52 -17.65 3.01 -8.20
CA LYS A 52 -18.71 2.04 -7.89
C LYS A 52 -19.22 2.18 -6.45
N TYR A 53 -18.33 2.43 -5.52
CA TYR A 53 -18.63 2.60 -4.09
C TYR A 53 -18.00 3.91 -3.61
N PRO A 54 -18.68 5.06 -3.83
CA PRO A 54 -18.13 6.37 -3.44
C PRO A 54 -17.78 6.44 -1.96
N ASP A 55 -16.83 7.27 -1.63
CA ASP A 55 -16.42 7.48 -0.25
C ASP A 55 -17.59 7.92 0.60
N PRO A 56 -17.88 7.23 1.70
CA PRO A 56 -18.97 7.63 2.60
C PRO A 56 -18.64 8.92 3.35
N GLU A 57 -17.37 9.24 3.47
CA GLU A 57 -16.89 10.47 4.08
C GLU A 57 -15.56 10.88 3.43
N PRO A 58 -15.22 12.18 3.43
CA PRO A 58 -13.99 12.65 2.81
C PRO A 58 -12.75 11.93 3.33
N GLY A 59 -11.91 11.46 2.40
CA GLY A 59 -10.64 10.83 2.74
C GLY A 59 -10.71 9.41 3.25
N LYS A 60 -11.90 8.80 3.25
CA LYS A 60 -12.05 7.41 3.71
C LYS A 60 -12.79 6.58 2.66
N ALA A 61 -12.06 5.76 1.95
CA ALA A 61 -12.62 4.89 0.93
C ALA A 61 -13.51 3.80 1.57
N ASN A 62 -14.44 3.27 0.77
CA ASN A 62 -15.36 2.23 1.24
C ASN A 62 -14.63 1.04 1.90
N TRP A 63 -13.56 0.55 1.28
CA TRP A 63 -12.81 -0.61 1.82
C TRP A 63 -12.14 -0.31 3.16
N GLN A 64 -11.85 0.96 3.46
CA GLN A 64 -11.25 1.36 4.74
C GLN A 64 -12.22 1.31 5.92
N ARG A 65 -13.49 1.04 5.65
CA ARG A 65 -14.50 0.82 6.70
C ARG A 65 -14.40 -0.60 7.26
N ALA A 66 -13.69 -1.49 6.58
CA ALA A 66 -13.47 -2.85 7.06
C ALA A 66 -12.64 -2.83 8.35
N SER A 67 -13.07 -3.55 9.36
CA SER A 67 -12.41 -3.51 10.67
C SER A 67 -12.42 -4.84 11.41
N GLY A 68 -13.08 -5.86 10.89
CA GLY A 68 -13.29 -7.11 11.60
C GLY A 68 -12.79 -8.34 10.85
N ILE A 69 -12.80 -9.46 11.58
CA ILE A 69 -12.31 -10.75 11.05
C ILE A 69 -13.11 -11.23 9.84
N GLU A 70 -14.41 -10.96 9.79
CA GLU A 70 -15.25 -11.36 8.65
C GLU A 70 -14.79 -10.71 7.36
N GLU A 71 -14.45 -9.43 7.44
CA GLU A 71 -13.97 -8.66 6.28
C GLU A 71 -12.58 -9.11 5.88
N LEU A 72 -11.73 -9.40 6.86
CA LEU A 72 -10.39 -9.95 6.58
C LEU A 72 -10.49 -11.28 5.82
N VAL A 73 -11.37 -12.17 6.27
CA VAL A 73 -11.59 -13.46 5.60
C VAL A 73 -12.13 -13.25 4.18
N ARG A 74 -13.02 -12.28 3.99
CA ARG A 74 -13.56 -11.97 2.66
C ARG A 74 -12.48 -11.46 1.72
N PHE A 75 -11.61 -10.57 2.18
CA PHE A 75 -10.46 -10.12 1.39
C PHE A 75 -9.55 -11.29 1.01
N ARG A 76 -9.26 -12.17 1.97
CA ARG A 76 -8.40 -13.33 1.73
C ARG A 76 -8.98 -14.24 0.65
N LYS A 77 -10.27 -14.57 0.77
CA LYS A 77 -10.94 -15.43 -0.22
C LYS A 77 -10.95 -14.81 -1.61
N ALA A 78 -11.20 -13.51 -1.69
CA ALA A 78 -11.17 -12.80 -2.95
C ALA A 78 -9.76 -12.74 -3.54
N ALA A 79 -8.74 -12.51 -2.71
CA ALA A 79 -7.35 -12.53 -3.15
C ALA A 79 -6.99 -13.90 -3.75
N CYS A 80 -7.35 -14.99 -3.08
CA CYS A 80 -7.09 -16.34 -3.56
C CYS A 80 -7.81 -16.62 -4.88
N ARG A 81 -9.06 -16.21 -5.00
CA ARG A 81 -9.84 -16.42 -6.23
C ARG A 81 -9.23 -15.65 -7.40
N HIS A 82 -8.92 -14.37 -7.21
CA HIS A 82 -8.32 -13.56 -8.28
C HIS A 82 -6.91 -14.03 -8.62
N PHE A 83 -6.15 -14.49 -7.64
CA PHE A 83 -4.84 -15.07 -7.89
C PHE A 83 -4.96 -16.30 -8.80
N ALA A 84 -5.88 -17.22 -8.49
CA ALA A 84 -6.12 -18.40 -9.31
C ALA A 84 -6.54 -18.02 -10.74
N GLN A 85 -7.42 -17.03 -10.87
CA GLN A 85 -7.86 -16.55 -12.17
C GLN A 85 -6.71 -15.92 -12.97
N ALA A 86 -5.84 -15.15 -12.30
CA ALA A 86 -4.66 -14.57 -12.93
C ALA A 86 -3.70 -15.66 -13.42
N MET A 87 -3.46 -16.67 -12.60
CA MET A 87 -2.57 -17.78 -12.97
C MET A 87 -3.13 -18.62 -14.10
N ARG A 88 -4.44 -18.71 -14.20
CA ARG A 88 -5.12 -19.43 -15.28
C ARG A 88 -5.15 -18.64 -16.60
N GLY A 89 -4.85 -17.34 -16.54
CA GLY A 89 -4.84 -16.47 -17.72
C GLY A 89 -6.19 -15.84 -18.07
N ASP A 90 -7.12 -15.78 -17.12
CA ASP A 90 -8.41 -15.10 -17.34
C ASP A 90 -8.17 -13.60 -17.52
N THR A 91 -8.91 -13.01 -18.47
CA THR A 91 -8.75 -11.61 -18.86
C THR A 91 -10.06 -10.80 -18.84
N ASP A 92 -11.11 -11.35 -18.23
CA ASP A 92 -12.39 -10.67 -18.07
C ASP A 92 -12.31 -9.48 -17.11
N GLU A 93 -11.34 -9.49 -16.21
CA GLU A 93 -11.03 -8.41 -15.28
C GLU A 93 -9.52 -8.30 -15.15
N ASP A 94 -9.04 -7.22 -14.52
CA ASP A 94 -7.64 -7.14 -14.12
C ASP A 94 -7.45 -7.89 -12.80
N HIS A 95 -7.25 -9.19 -12.91
CA HIS A 95 -7.10 -10.04 -11.73
C HIS A 95 -5.83 -9.76 -10.94
N PHE A 96 -4.76 -9.30 -11.58
CA PHE A 96 -3.54 -8.91 -10.87
C PHE A 96 -3.81 -7.71 -9.95
N ALA A 97 -4.49 -6.70 -10.46
CA ALA A 97 -4.84 -5.52 -9.66
C ALA A 97 -5.83 -5.89 -8.54
N ALA A 98 -6.76 -6.80 -8.82
CA ALA A 98 -7.70 -7.28 -7.80
C ALA A 98 -6.99 -8.02 -6.67
N VAL A 99 -5.94 -8.80 -6.98
CA VAL A 99 -5.10 -9.42 -5.94
C VAL A 99 -4.46 -8.35 -5.05
N PHE A 100 -3.86 -7.33 -5.66
CA PHE A 100 -3.23 -6.22 -4.92
C PHE A 100 -4.23 -5.53 -3.99
N PHE A 101 -5.42 -5.22 -4.53
CA PHE A 101 -6.48 -4.59 -3.74
C PHE A 101 -6.84 -5.43 -2.52
N ASN A 102 -7.07 -6.72 -2.71
CA ASN A 102 -7.50 -7.59 -1.63
C ASN A 102 -6.39 -7.85 -0.60
N LEU A 103 -5.14 -7.97 -1.04
CA LEU A 103 -4.00 -8.09 -0.12
C LEU A 103 -3.82 -6.83 0.71
N ASN A 104 -3.98 -5.67 0.10
CA ASN A 104 -3.91 -4.40 0.83
C ASN A 104 -5.03 -4.29 1.86
N GLY A 105 -6.25 -4.73 1.50
CA GLY A 105 -7.37 -4.77 2.44
C GLY A 105 -7.12 -5.72 3.61
N MET A 106 -6.59 -6.91 3.33
CA MET A 106 -6.19 -7.86 4.38
C MET A 106 -5.18 -7.25 5.33
N ALA A 107 -4.11 -6.67 4.78
CA ALA A 107 -3.05 -6.09 5.58
C ALA A 107 -3.56 -4.94 6.45
N TYR A 108 -4.46 -4.12 5.91
CA TYR A 108 -5.08 -3.04 6.64
C TYR A 108 -5.89 -3.54 7.84
N VAL A 109 -6.77 -4.52 7.62
CA VAL A 109 -7.61 -5.09 8.70
C VAL A 109 -6.75 -5.84 9.70
N ASP A 110 -5.78 -6.63 9.22
CA ASP A 110 -4.86 -7.35 10.09
C ASP A 110 -4.12 -6.39 11.03
N GLY A 111 -3.66 -5.25 10.49
CA GLY A 111 -3.02 -4.22 11.29
C GLY A 111 -3.94 -3.64 12.37
N LEU A 112 -5.23 -3.47 12.05
CA LEU A 112 -6.21 -2.98 13.04
C LEU A 112 -6.45 -4.01 14.14
N LEU A 113 -6.59 -5.30 13.76
CA LEU A 113 -6.85 -6.38 14.72
C LEU A 113 -5.67 -6.68 15.62
N HIS A 114 -4.45 -6.45 15.16
CA HIS A 114 -3.22 -6.79 15.87
C HIS A 114 -2.35 -5.55 16.12
N ARG A 115 -2.99 -4.42 16.36
CA ARG A 115 -2.30 -3.12 16.49
C ARG A 115 -1.13 -3.16 17.47
N ASP A 116 -1.28 -3.88 18.59
CA ASP A 116 -0.27 -3.92 19.65
C ASP A 116 0.72 -5.07 19.48
N THR A 117 0.46 -6.01 18.57
CA THR A 117 1.24 -7.22 18.38
C THR A 117 1.77 -7.40 16.96
N ALA A 118 1.26 -6.62 16.00
CA ALA A 118 1.71 -6.71 14.62
C ALA A 118 3.19 -6.37 14.51
N PRO A 119 3.96 -7.14 13.72
CA PRO A 119 5.34 -6.76 13.46
C PRO A 119 5.36 -5.39 12.82
N GLN A 120 6.07 -4.47 13.43
CA GLN A 120 6.25 -3.17 12.80
C GLN A 120 7.18 -3.34 11.61
N VAL A 121 6.87 -2.64 10.52
CA VAL A 121 7.78 -2.59 9.38
C VAL A 121 9.04 -1.92 9.89
N LYS A 122 10.09 -2.73 10.07
CA LYS A 122 11.37 -2.21 10.49
C LYS A 122 11.95 -1.37 9.37
N LYS A 123 12.44 -0.23 9.73
CA LYS A 123 13.16 0.59 8.77
C LYS A 123 14.37 -0.21 8.28
N LEU A 124 14.60 -0.13 6.99
CA LEU A 124 15.80 -0.70 6.38
C LEU A 124 16.97 0.22 6.67
N HIS A 125 17.55 0.05 7.82
CA HIS A 125 18.71 0.85 8.22
C HIS A 125 19.95 0.00 8.28
#